data_cd148b407cc27a560b45b3a87e02e954
#
_entry.id   cd148b407cc27a560b45b3a87e02e954
#
_cell.length_a   1.000
_cell.length_b   1.000
_cell.length_c   1.000
_cell.angle_alpha   90.00
_cell.angle_beta   90.00
_cell.angle_gamma   90.00
#
_symmetry.space_group_name_H-M   'P 1'
#
loop_
_entity.id
_entity.type
_entity.pdbx_description
1 polymer ?
#
loop_
_entity_poly.entity_id
_entity_poly.type
_entity_poly.pdbx_seq_one_letter_code
_entity_poly.pdbx_strand_id
1 'polypeptide(L)'
;MNDSIIRTRYADALVKYVRETGNGDSVCAQAEKLAHVLGEVPDLSRMIAAKDVVSDAKKRELLQTALGEPMQPELSRFIDLLLSNGRVRTLRFLLLDFAERYRRSKGIRRARLKVAVPPSEELLTRLAALVKERTGDEAQIEVEVDPSLIGGFVFDIDDAIIDKSVARKLELIKLQFIEKNRRIV
;
A
#
# COMPACT_ATOMS: atom_id res chain seq x y z
N MET A 1 12.32 -0.28 21.36
CA MET A 1 12.53 0.70 20.27
C MET A 1 11.38 0.52 19.28
N ASN A 2 10.70 1.59 18.91
CA ASN A 2 9.41 1.49 18.21
C ASN A 2 9.62 0.91 16.79
N ASP A 3 9.02 -0.25 16.46
CA ASP A 3 9.18 -0.94 15.18
C ASP A 3 8.82 -0.05 13.98
N SER A 4 7.93 0.92 14.19
CA SER A 4 7.55 1.92 13.19
C SER A 4 8.73 2.82 12.78
N ILE A 5 9.51 3.33 13.74
CA ILE A 5 10.67 4.19 13.47
C ILE A 5 11.75 3.42 12.69
N ILE A 6 11.92 2.15 13.03
CA ILE A 6 12.89 1.29 12.36
C ILE A 6 12.47 1.07 10.91
N ARG A 7 11.19 0.72 10.67
CA ARG A 7 10.66 0.52 9.31
C ARG A 7 10.85 1.78 8.46
N THR A 8 10.51 2.95 9.00
CA THR A 8 10.72 4.23 8.34
C THR A 8 12.17 4.41 7.89
N ARG A 9 13.14 4.18 8.78
CA ARG A 9 14.58 4.34 8.46
C ARG A 9 15.05 3.39 7.36
N TYR A 10 14.61 2.12 7.39
CA TYR A 10 14.98 1.15 6.35
C TYR A 10 14.36 1.50 5.00
N ALA A 11 13.08 1.89 4.99
CA ALA A 11 12.41 2.32 3.77
C ALA A 11 13.07 3.57 3.16
N ASP A 12 13.38 4.59 3.97
CA ASP A 12 14.06 5.79 3.51
C ASP A 12 15.47 5.50 2.98
N ALA A 13 16.21 4.60 3.64
CA ALA A 13 17.54 4.18 3.18
C ALA A 13 17.46 3.48 1.81
N LEU A 14 16.46 2.61 1.60
CA LEU A 14 16.26 1.96 0.30
C LEU A 14 15.86 2.97 -0.78
N VAL A 15 14.97 3.94 -0.47
CA VAL A 15 14.61 5.02 -1.42
C VAL A 15 15.85 5.79 -1.85
N LYS A 16 16.69 6.17 -0.89
CA LYS A 16 17.94 6.88 -1.21
C LYS A 16 18.86 6.04 -2.09
N TYR A 17 19.05 4.78 -1.75
CA TYR A 17 19.92 3.87 -2.48
C TYR A 17 19.46 3.67 -3.94
N VAL A 18 18.17 3.40 -4.18
CA VAL A 18 17.65 3.20 -5.53
C VAL A 18 17.63 4.49 -6.36
N ARG A 19 17.60 5.66 -5.73
CA ARG A 19 17.74 6.94 -6.42
C ARG A 19 19.18 7.17 -6.90
N GLU A 20 20.17 6.74 -6.13
CA GLU A 20 21.59 6.82 -6.50
C GLU A 20 21.94 5.87 -7.65
N THR A 21 21.32 4.68 -7.69
CA THR A 21 21.57 3.67 -8.75
C THR A 21 20.72 3.88 -10.00
N GLY A 22 19.63 4.65 -9.91
CA GLY A 22 18.74 4.92 -11.05
C GLY A 22 17.73 3.81 -11.35
N ASN A 23 17.73 2.67 -10.61
CA ASN A 23 16.89 1.50 -10.85
C ASN A 23 15.59 1.48 -10.03
N GLY A 24 15.17 2.64 -9.52
CA GLY A 24 14.08 2.72 -8.54
C GLY A 24 12.74 2.19 -9.03
N ASP A 25 12.39 2.39 -10.30
CA ASP A 25 11.10 1.93 -10.83
C ASP A 25 11.02 0.40 -10.88
N SER A 26 12.09 -0.27 -11.35
CA SER A 26 12.17 -1.73 -11.38
C SER A 26 12.18 -2.34 -9.97
N VAL A 27 12.94 -1.74 -9.05
CA VAL A 27 12.99 -2.17 -7.65
C VAL A 27 11.64 -1.98 -6.96
N CYS A 28 10.94 -0.87 -7.23
CA CYS A 28 9.61 -0.59 -6.70
C CYS A 28 8.59 -1.63 -7.17
N ALA A 29 8.57 -1.94 -8.47
CA ALA A 29 7.68 -2.96 -9.03
C ALA A 29 7.94 -4.34 -8.40
N GLN A 30 9.20 -4.76 -8.26
CA GLN A 30 9.57 -6.02 -7.60
C GLN A 30 9.20 -6.03 -6.11
N ALA A 31 9.40 -4.93 -5.41
CA ALA A 31 9.04 -4.79 -4.01
C ALA A 31 7.53 -4.96 -3.79
N GLU A 32 6.71 -4.35 -4.65
CA GLU A 32 5.25 -4.50 -4.58
C GLU A 32 4.80 -5.92 -4.87
N LYS A 33 5.33 -6.52 -5.95
CA LYS A 33 5.04 -7.90 -6.32
C LYS A 33 5.37 -8.85 -5.17
N LEU A 34 6.55 -8.71 -4.57
CA LEU A 34 6.98 -9.53 -3.45
C LEU A 34 6.12 -9.31 -2.19
N ALA A 35 5.76 -8.05 -1.90
CA ALA A 35 4.87 -7.72 -0.78
C ALA A 35 3.46 -8.31 -0.96
N HIS A 36 2.96 -8.34 -2.20
CA HIS A 36 1.68 -8.96 -2.56
C HIS A 36 1.73 -10.47 -2.30
N VAL A 37 2.73 -11.16 -2.88
CA VAL A 37 2.91 -12.62 -2.69
C VAL A 37 3.05 -12.98 -1.21
N LEU A 38 3.82 -12.21 -0.43
CA LEU A 38 3.93 -12.39 1.02
C LEU A 38 2.58 -12.15 1.76
N GLY A 39 1.67 -11.40 1.17
CA GLY A 39 0.31 -11.22 1.70
C GLY A 39 -0.63 -12.35 1.39
N GLU A 40 -0.55 -12.92 0.19
CA GLU A 40 -1.43 -13.98 -0.29
C GLU A 40 -1.01 -15.38 0.17
N VAL A 41 0.28 -15.58 0.49
CA VAL A 41 0.83 -16.87 0.91
C VAL A 41 1.30 -16.79 2.37
N PRO A 42 0.39 -16.98 3.37
CA PRO A 42 0.72 -16.86 4.79
C PRO A 42 1.82 -17.84 5.24
N ASP A 43 1.89 -19.02 4.62
CA ASP A 43 2.92 -20.03 4.94
C ASP A 43 4.32 -19.54 4.57
N LEU A 44 4.49 -18.91 3.42
CA LEU A 44 5.73 -18.28 3.02
C LEU A 44 6.14 -17.20 4.02
N SER A 45 5.21 -16.32 4.39
CA SER A 45 5.46 -15.27 5.37
C SER A 45 5.88 -15.83 6.73
N ARG A 46 5.26 -16.93 7.18
CA ARG A 46 5.65 -17.64 8.42
C ARG A 46 7.05 -18.25 8.32
N MET A 47 7.38 -18.90 7.21
CA MET A 47 8.70 -19.48 6.99
C MET A 47 9.81 -18.42 6.97
N ILE A 48 9.56 -17.29 6.29
CA ILE A 48 10.50 -16.16 6.25
C ILE A 48 10.68 -15.54 7.64
N ALA A 49 9.59 -15.41 8.41
CA ALA A 49 9.61 -14.84 9.76
C ALA A 49 10.22 -15.77 10.81
N ALA A 50 10.29 -17.09 10.56
CA ALA A 50 10.80 -18.07 11.50
C ALA A 50 12.29 -17.84 11.77
N LYS A 51 12.63 -17.64 13.04
CA LYS A 51 14.02 -17.53 13.48
C LYS A 51 14.55 -18.94 13.73
N ASP A 52 15.78 -19.20 13.28
CA ASP A 52 16.54 -20.43 13.55
C ASP A 52 15.91 -21.75 12.98
N VAL A 53 14.79 -21.69 12.28
CA VAL A 53 14.14 -22.85 11.64
C VAL A 53 14.56 -22.99 10.18
N VAL A 54 14.70 -21.87 9.49
CA VAL A 54 15.08 -21.80 8.08
C VAL A 54 16.34 -20.97 7.95
N SER A 55 17.36 -21.48 7.27
CA SER A 55 18.60 -20.75 7.03
C SER A 55 18.37 -19.51 6.17
N ASP A 56 19.18 -18.46 6.34
CA ASP A 56 19.09 -17.24 5.55
C ASP A 56 19.26 -17.49 4.05
N ALA A 57 20.12 -18.44 3.68
CA ALA A 57 20.27 -18.88 2.29
C ALA A 57 18.95 -19.45 1.72
N LYS A 58 18.25 -20.28 2.50
CA LYS A 58 16.96 -20.85 2.07
C LYS A 58 15.86 -19.81 2.03
N LYS A 59 15.84 -18.86 2.95
CA LYS A 59 14.91 -17.72 2.91
C LYS A 59 15.11 -16.89 1.65
N ARG A 60 16.35 -16.61 1.26
CA ARG A 60 16.68 -15.90 0.02
C ARG A 60 16.18 -16.66 -1.21
N GLU A 61 16.43 -17.96 -1.28
CA GLU A 61 15.95 -18.82 -2.37
C GLU A 61 14.41 -18.80 -2.49
N LEU A 62 13.71 -18.88 -1.35
CA LEU A 62 12.25 -18.80 -1.31
C LEU A 62 11.72 -17.44 -1.81
N LEU A 63 12.35 -16.35 -1.40
CA LEU A 63 11.97 -14.99 -1.86
C LEU A 63 12.26 -14.81 -3.35
N GLN A 64 13.39 -15.34 -3.84
CA GLN A 64 13.72 -15.34 -5.27
C GLN A 64 12.69 -16.14 -6.09
N THR A 65 12.32 -17.32 -5.62
CA THR A 65 11.31 -18.17 -6.25
C THR A 65 9.93 -17.50 -6.23
N ALA A 66 9.57 -16.88 -5.13
CA ALA A 66 8.30 -16.16 -4.98
C ALA A 66 8.19 -14.95 -5.92
N LEU A 67 9.30 -14.28 -6.22
CA LEU A 67 9.34 -13.18 -7.17
C LEU A 67 9.14 -13.68 -8.63
N GLY A 68 9.61 -14.89 -8.96
CA GLY A 68 9.44 -15.51 -10.28
C GLY A 68 10.27 -14.88 -11.41
N GLU A 69 11.19 -13.97 -11.08
CA GLU A 69 12.07 -13.27 -12.00
C GLU A 69 13.40 -12.93 -11.31
N PRO A 70 14.48 -12.62 -12.03
CA PRO A 70 15.75 -12.22 -11.44
C PRO A 70 15.55 -10.99 -10.55
N MET A 71 15.94 -11.11 -9.28
CA MET A 71 15.81 -10.01 -8.30
C MET A 71 16.84 -8.92 -8.61
N GLN A 72 16.38 -7.66 -8.58
CA GLN A 72 17.30 -6.52 -8.74
C GLN A 72 18.36 -6.50 -7.63
N PRO A 73 19.60 -6.17 -7.96
CA PRO A 73 20.73 -6.20 -7.00
C PRO A 73 20.47 -5.37 -5.74
N GLU A 74 19.78 -4.23 -5.88
CA GLU A 74 19.44 -3.33 -4.78
C GLU A 74 18.46 -4.00 -3.79
N LEU A 75 17.43 -4.67 -4.34
CA LEU A 75 16.45 -5.39 -3.53
C LEU A 75 17.10 -6.60 -2.83
N SER A 76 17.95 -7.33 -3.54
CA SER A 76 18.71 -8.46 -2.98
C SER A 76 19.57 -8.02 -1.80
N ARG A 77 20.37 -6.96 -1.96
CA ARG A 77 21.22 -6.40 -0.88
C ARG A 77 20.39 -5.91 0.30
N PHE A 78 19.23 -5.31 0.03
CA PHE A 78 18.33 -4.88 1.09
C PHE A 78 17.78 -6.07 1.89
N ILE A 79 17.36 -7.14 1.23
CA ILE A 79 16.91 -8.38 1.88
C ILE A 79 18.03 -9.00 2.70
N ASP A 80 19.26 -9.03 2.17
CA ASP A 80 20.44 -9.54 2.89
C ASP A 80 20.71 -8.73 4.16
N LEU A 81 20.58 -7.42 4.10
CA LEU A 81 20.70 -6.54 5.26
C LEU A 81 19.62 -6.84 6.33
N LEU A 82 18.38 -7.15 5.90
CA LEU A 82 17.31 -7.49 6.83
C LEU A 82 17.52 -8.87 7.47
N LEU A 83 18.01 -9.83 6.70
CA LEU A 83 18.34 -11.17 7.20
C LEU A 83 19.47 -11.09 8.24
N SER A 84 20.59 -10.44 7.91
CA SER A 84 21.74 -10.30 8.83
C SER A 84 21.39 -9.56 10.13
N ASN A 85 20.42 -8.63 10.09
CA ASN A 85 19.95 -7.90 11.26
C ASN A 85 18.77 -8.59 11.98
N GLY A 86 18.33 -9.78 11.52
CA GLY A 86 17.20 -10.52 12.10
C GLY A 86 15.84 -9.78 11.98
N ARG A 87 15.69 -8.90 10.98
CA ARG A 87 14.51 -8.03 10.80
C ARG A 87 13.60 -8.43 9.64
N VAL A 88 13.85 -9.57 9.05
CA VAL A 88 13.07 -10.07 7.90
C VAL A 88 11.58 -10.31 8.21
N ARG A 89 11.20 -10.44 9.48
CA ARG A 89 9.79 -10.58 9.92
C ARG A 89 8.89 -9.43 9.47
N THR A 90 9.45 -8.24 9.31
CA THR A 90 8.72 -7.04 8.88
C THR A 90 8.89 -6.75 7.40
N LEU A 91 9.49 -7.67 6.62
CA LEU A 91 9.83 -7.47 5.21
C LEU A 91 8.64 -6.98 4.38
N ARG A 92 7.47 -7.63 4.48
CA ARG A 92 6.28 -7.22 3.73
C ARG A 92 5.92 -5.75 3.96
N PHE A 93 5.89 -5.33 5.21
CA PHE A 93 5.55 -3.94 5.54
C PHE A 93 6.65 -2.96 5.11
N LEU A 94 7.92 -3.36 5.21
CA LEU A 94 9.04 -2.56 4.72
C LEU A 94 8.98 -2.34 3.21
N LEU A 95 8.62 -3.36 2.45
CA LEU A 95 8.47 -3.26 1.00
C LEU A 95 7.31 -2.34 0.60
N LEU A 96 6.18 -2.39 1.32
CA LEU A 96 5.04 -1.49 1.13
C LEU A 96 5.40 -0.04 1.49
N ASP A 97 6.04 0.17 2.66
CA ASP A 97 6.49 1.50 3.10
C ASP A 97 7.51 2.09 2.09
N PHE A 98 8.42 1.26 1.56
CA PHE A 98 9.37 1.67 0.53
C PHE A 98 8.66 2.10 -0.75
N ALA A 99 7.75 1.28 -1.27
CA ALA A 99 7.05 1.55 -2.52
C ALA A 99 6.25 2.86 -2.45
N GLU A 100 5.56 3.09 -1.33
CA GLU A 100 4.82 4.33 -1.11
C GLU A 100 5.74 5.56 -1.06
N ARG A 101 6.83 5.48 -0.27
CA ARG A 101 7.81 6.58 -0.15
C ARG A 101 8.53 6.88 -1.46
N TYR A 102 8.87 5.83 -2.22
CA TYR A 102 9.49 5.98 -3.52
C TYR A 102 8.57 6.73 -4.49
N ARG A 103 7.27 6.37 -4.57
CA ARG A 103 6.30 7.10 -5.40
C ARG A 103 6.13 8.55 -4.95
N ARG A 104 5.98 8.79 -3.64
CA ARG A 104 5.93 10.16 -3.11
C ARG A 104 7.17 10.96 -3.50
N SER A 105 8.36 10.34 -3.49
CA SER A 105 9.60 10.99 -3.92
C SER A 105 9.65 11.33 -5.41
N LYS A 106 8.79 10.72 -6.21
CA LYS A 106 8.56 11.01 -7.63
C LYS A 106 7.38 11.96 -7.88
N GLY A 107 6.72 12.45 -6.82
CA GLY A 107 5.52 13.27 -6.95
C GLY A 107 4.29 12.48 -7.41
N ILE A 108 4.24 11.17 -7.12
CA ILE A 108 3.10 10.31 -7.47
C ILE A 108 2.41 9.87 -6.19
N ARG A 109 1.09 10.09 -6.11
CA ARG A 109 0.24 9.61 -5.02
C ARG A 109 -0.72 8.52 -5.51
N ARG A 110 -0.79 7.43 -4.76
CA ARG A 110 -1.79 6.41 -5.01
C ARG A 110 -3.10 6.82 -4.34
N ALA A 111 -4.19 6.80 -5.11
CA ALA A 111 -5.53 7.01 -4.61
C ALA A 111 -6.41 5.82 -5.00
N ARG A 112 -7.35 5.45 -4.15
CA ARG A 112 -8.34 4.41 -4.43
C ARG A 112 -9.72 5.06 -4.55
N LEU A 113 -10.39 4.78 -5.65
CA LEU A 113 -11.76 5.23 -5.91
C LEU A 113 -12.70 4.02 -5.94
N LYS A 114 -13.54 3.88 -4.91
CA LYS A 114 -14.62 2.90 -4.91
C LYS A 114 -15.88 3.56 -5.41
N VAL A 115 -16.56 2.93 -6.36
CA VAL A 115 -17.79 3.44 -7.02
C VAL A 115 -18.81 2.33 -7.17
N ALA A 116 -20.10 2.68 -7.15
CA ALA A 116 -21.17 1.71 -7.34
C ALA A 116 -21.27 1.21 -8.80
N VAL A 117 -20.88 2.06 -9.75
CA VAL A 117 -20.85 1.80 -11.19
C VAL A 117 -19.55 2.35 -11.79
N PRO A 118 -19.06 1.83 -12.91
CA PRO A 118 -17.85 2.34 -13.54
C PRO A 118 -17.89 3.86 -13.71
N PRO A 119 -16.85 4.59 -13.29
CA PRO A 119 -16.83 6.05 -13.31
C PRO A 119 -16.64 6.57 -14.75
N SER A 120 -17.12 7.80 -15.01
CA SER A 120 -16.77 8.48 -16.25
C SER A 120 -15.32 8.98 -16.22
N GLU A 121 -14.71 9.14 -17.41
CA GLU A 121 -13.37 9.72 -17.53
C GLU A 121 -13.32 11.16 -16.97
N GLU A 122 -14.43 11.90 -17.08
CA GLU A 122 -14.55 13.25 -16.52
C GLU A 122 -14.41 13.24 -14.99
N LEU A 123 -15.02 12.29 -14.30
CA LEU A 123 -14.87 12.14 -12.84
C LEU A 123 -13.42 11.85 -12.44
N LEU A 124 -12.76 10.92 -13.15
CA LEU A 124 -11.36 10.58 -12.88
C LEU A 124 -10.44 11.79 -13.10
N THR A 125 -10.64 12.53 -14.18
CA THR A 125 -9.88 13.73 -14.49
C THR A 125 -10.08 14.82 -13.43
N ARG A 126 -11.31 15.06 -12.97
CA ARG A 126 -11.60 16.01 -11.90
C ARG A 126 -10.97 15.62 -10.57
N LEU A 127 -11.00 14.33 -10.21
CA LEU A 127 -10.37 13.85 -8.99
C LEU A 127 -8.85 13.97 -9.05
N ALA A 128 -8.24 13.62 -10.18
CA ALA A 128 -6.81 13.78 -10.39
C ALA A 128 -6.38 15.26 -10.31
N ALA A 129 -7.14 16.16 -10.93
CA ALA A 129 -6.89 17.60 -10.84
C ALA A 129 -7.01 18.13 -9.39
N LEU A 130 -8.01 17.67 -8.64
CA LEU A 130 -8.19 18.05 -7.24
C LEU A 130 -7.02 17.60 -6.36
N VAL A 131 -6.49 16.38 -6.59
CA VAL A 131 -5.32 15.89 -5.88
C VAL A 131 -4.11 16.74 -6.21
N LYS A 132 -3.87 17.01 -7.50
CA LYS A 132 -2.75 17.83 -7.97
C LYS A 132 -2.81 19.26 -7.40
N GLU A 133 -3.97 19.87 -7.37
CA GLU A 133 -4.17 21.21 -6.79
C GLU A 133 -3.84 21.24 -5.29
N ARG A 134 -4.23 20.19 -4.54
CA ARG A 134 -4.06 20.17 -3.09
C ARG A 134 -2.69 19.71 -2.62
N THR A 135 -2.05 18.83 -3.37
CA THR A 135 -0.79 18.17 -2.94
C THR A 135 0.41 18.57 -3.77
N GLY A 136 0.21 19.09 -4.97
CA GLY A 136 1.26 19.33 -5.97
C GLY A 136 1.69 18.07 -6.73
N ASP A 137 1.22 16.89 -6.32
CA ASP A 137 1.61 15.59 -6.86
C ASP A 137 0.56 15.06 -7.85
N GLU A 138 0.96 14.13 -8.72
CA GLU A 138 0.05 13.45 -9.63
C GLU A 138 -0.63 12.27 -8.93
N ALA A 139 -1.95 12.09 -9.19
CA ALA A 139 -2.71 11.00 -8.63
C ALA A 139 -2.71 9.80 -9.59
N GLN A 140 -2.28 8.63 -9.09
CA GLN A 140 -2.55 7.34 -9.70
C GLN A 140 -3.80 6.76 -9.07
N ILE A 141 -4.94 6.84 -9.77
CA ILE A 141 -6.25 6.44 -9.24
C ILE A 141 -6.53 4.99 -9.63
N GLU A 142 -6.64 4.11 -8.62
CA GLU A 142 -7.11 2.74 -8.78
C GLU A 142 -8.63 2.71 -8.57
N VAL A 143 -9.37 2.18 -9.54
CA VAL A 143 -10.84 2.11 -9.51
C VAL A 143 -11.28 0.72 -9.07
N GLU A 144 -12.13 0.68 -8.05
CA GLU A 144 -12.80 -0.53 -7.55
C GLU A 144 -14.32 -0.33 -7.67
N VAL A 145 -15.01 -1.27 -8.34
CA VAL A 145 -16.47 -1.22 -8.43
C VAL A 145 -17.08 -2.05 -7.31
N ASP A 146 -17.83 -1.38 -6.43
CA ASP A 146 -18.50 -1.97 -5.27
C ASP A 146 -20.00 -1.59 -5.29
N PRO A 147 -20.88 -2.48 -5.78
CA PRO A 147 -22.31 -2.24 -5.84
C PRO A 147 -22.97 -1.99 -4.47
N SER A 148 -22.34 -2.41 -3.37
CA SER A 148 -22.88 -2.22 -2.01
C SER A 148 -22.97 -0.74 -1.61
N LEU A 149 -22.25 0.15 -2.28
CA LEU A 149 -22.32 1.60 -2.09
C LEU A 149 -23.67 2.18 -2.53
N ILE A 150 -24.48 1.41 -3.33
CA ILE A 150 -25.79 1.83 -3.89
C ILE A 150 -25.63 2.97 -4.92
N GLY A 151 -24.72 3.91 -4.67
CA GLY A 151 -24.43 5.08 -5.50
C GLY A 151 -23.39 5.98 -4.86
N GLY A 152 -22.91 6.97 -5.61
CA GLY A 152 -21.83 7.85 -5.18
C GLY A 152 -20.46 7.18 -5.22
N PHE A 153 -19.53 7.64 -4.38
CA PHE A 153 -18.16 7.11 -4.35
C PHE A 153 -17.52 7.23 -2.96
N VAL A 154 -16.52 6.42 -2.72
CA VAL A 154 -15.54 6.56 -1.65
C VAL A 154 -14.18 6.80 -2.28
N PHE A 155 -13.53 7.89 -1.92
CA PHE A 155 -12.20 8.26 -2.41
C PHE A 155 -11.22 8.25 -1.25
N ASP A 156 -10.23 7.37 -1.34
CA ASP A 156 -9.20 7.14 -0.33
C ASP A 156 -7.86 7.58 -0.92
N ILE A 157 -7.21 8.52 -0.27
CA ILE A 157 -5.88 9.00 -0.64
C ILE A 157 -5.07 9.28 0.61
N ASP A 158 -3.90 8.66 0.72
CA ASP A 158 -3.01 8.72 1.89
C ASP A 158 -3.79 8.38 3.19
N ASP A 159 -3.95 9.38 4.08
CA ASP A 159 -4.65 9.25 5.37
C ASP A 159 -6.07 9.87 5.33
N ALA A 160 -6.54 10.30 4.15
CA ALA A 160 -7.82 10.96 3.98
C ALA A 160 -8.83 10.10 3.23
N ILE A 161 -9.96 9.82 3.86
CA ILE A 161 -11.08 9.10 3.26
C ILE A 161 -12.24 10.05 3.08
N ILE A 162 -12.70 10.22 1.83
CA ILE A 162 -13.88 11.00 1.47
C ILE A 162 -14.99 10.03 1.08
N ASP A 163 -15.93 9.78 1.98
CA ASP A 163 -17.10 8.94 1.71
C ASP A 163 -18.31 9.79 1.32
N LYS A 164 -18.71 9.70 0.05
CA LYS A 164 -19.89 10.31 -0.55
C LYS A 164 -20.89 9.26 -1.06
N SER A 165 -20.84 8.04 -0.52
CA SER A 165 -21.74 6.96 -0.89
C SER A 165 -23.18 7.23 -0.41
N VAL A 166 -24.15 6.69 -1.17
CA VAL A 166 -25.57 6.70 -0.79
C VAL A 166 -25.78 5.80 0.43
N ALA A 167 -25.10 4.67 0.50
CA ALA A 167 -25.13 3.76 1.64
C ALA A 167 -24.82 4.50 2.96
N ARG A 168 -23.75 5.29 2.98
CA ARG A 168 -23.35 6.08 4.15
C ARG A 168 -24.40 7.14 4.52
N LYS A 169 -24.99 7.81 3.53
CA LYS A 169 -26.06 8.77 3.78
C LYS A 169 -27.31 8.14 4.40
N LEU A 170 -27.71 6.96 3.91
CA LEU A 170 -28.83 6.20 4.46
C LEU A 170 -28.56 5.75 5.89
N GLU A 171 -27.35 5.27 6.17
CA GLU A 171 -26.94 4.92 7.53
C GLU A 171 -27.05 6.10 8.51
N LEU A 172 -26.53 7.26 8.11
CA LEU A 172 -26.61 8.49 8.92
C LEU A 172 -28.06 8.92 9.19
N ILE A 173 -28.92 8.87 8.17
CA ILE A 173 -30.36 9.16 8.31
C ILE A 173 -31.00 8.18 9.29
N LYS A 174 -30.73 6.88 9.15
CA LYS A 174 -31.25 5.84 10.07
C LYS A 174 -30.85 6.13 11.52
N LEU A 175 -29.59 6.46 11.77
CA LEU A 175 -29.11 6.82 13.10
C LEU A 175 -29.81 8.05 13.67
N GLN A 176 -30.01 9.10 12.86
CA GLN A 176 -30.74 10.30 13.26
C GLN A 176 -32.20 9.99 13.64
N PHE A 177 -32.89 9.11 12.90
CA PHE A 177 -34.25 8.69 13.23
C PHE A 177 -34.29 7.91 14.55
N ILE A 178 -33.35 7.00 14.79
CA ILE A 178 -33.28 6.23 16.04
C ILE A 178 -33.04 7.18 17.24
N GLU A 179 -32.12 8.11 17.10
CA GLU A 179 -31.80 9.07 18.17
C GLU A 179 -32.99 9.99 18.48
N LYS A 180 -33.69 10.48 17.45
CA LYS A 180 -34.85 11.35 17.60
C LYS A 180 -36.00 10.61 18.28
N ASN A 181 -36.23 9.35 17.95
CA ASN A 181 -37.27 8.52 18.60
C ASN A 181 -36.94 8.18 20.05
N ARG A 182 -35.66 8.04 20.41
CA ARG A 182 -35.22 7.84 21.81
C ARG A 182 -35.47 9.05 22.72
N ARG A 183 -35.56 10.25 22.17
CA ARG A 183 -35.83 11.49 22.93
C ARG A 183 -37.30 11.78 23.13
N ILE A 184 -38.19 10.98 22.50
CA ILE A 184 -39.65 11.19 22.57
C ILE A 184 -40.29 10.22 23.59
N VAL A 185 -39.55 9.26 24.11
CA VAL A 185 -39.93 8.36 25.22
C VAL A 185 -39.15 8.76 26.48
#